data_cb55854c224d984864888bd837085889
#
_entry.id   cb55854c224d984864888bd837085889
#
_cell.length_a   1.000
_cell.length_b   1.000
_cell.length_c   1.000
_cell.angle_alpha   90.00
_cell.angle_beta   90.00
_cell.angle_gamma   90.00
#
_symmetry.space_group_name_H-M   'P 1'
#
loop_
_entity.id
_entity.type
_entity.pdbx_description
1 polymer ?
#
loop_
_entity_poly.entity_id
_entity_poly.type
_entity_poly.pdbx_seq_one_letter_code
_entity_poly.pdbx_strand_id
1 'polypeptide(L)'
;MKHPLSRRTFMQSGALIAAASAARGSVPLLVEPLHASEKPSPIHLGLASYTFRNFTRAQMIGFMKQLRVNALNCKDVKDHLPMDPGEEAKALADYTAAGITLHAAGAIYFPKDEDEDIRNKFEYCKRAGIPVIVAGDPTPETLPRVERFVKQYDIRIAIHNHGPEDKVWPSPLDVLKLVRNLDPRIGCCIDVGHTVRAGTDVVQAIHEIGPRLFNMHMKDLTDFHSKESQVAVGQGKMPIREIFEALIKTDYKGFVDLEYEINGDDPMPGVSESFAYMRGVLAGLGYRA
;
A
#
# COMPACT_ATOMS: atom_id res chain seq x y z
N MET A 1 30.50 -37.20 0.39
CA MET A 1 29.75 -37.17 1.66
C MET A 1 30.28 -36.03 2.50
N LYS A 2 29.48 -34.97 2.69
CA LYS A 2 29.88 -33.81 3.54
C LYS A 2 29.32 -34.05 4.93
N HIS A 3 30.19 -34.19 5.95
CA HIS A 3 29.78 -34.35 7.34
C HIS A 3 29.26 -32.98 7.84
N PRO A 4 28.12 -32.91 8.54
CA PRO A 4 27.67 -31.68 9.16
C PRO A 4 28.58 -31.33 10.34
N LEU A 5 28.97 -30.05 10.41
CA LEU A 5 29.76 -29.54 11.52
C LEU A 5 28.95 -29.63 12.81
N SER A 6 29.52 -30.25 13.85
CA SER A 6 28.86 -30.40 15.15
C SER A 6 28.87 -29.03 15.90
N ARG A 7 27.86 -28.84 16.80
CA ARG A 7 27.80 -27.65 17.68
C ARG A 7 29.10 -27.42 18.48
N ARG A 8 29.80 -28.49 18.80
CA ARG A 8 31.08 -28.46 19.52
C ARG A 8 32.21 -27.92 18.68
N THR A 9 32.25 -28.22 17.37
CA THR A 9 33.23 -27.68 16.41
C THR A 9 32.99 -26.18 16.18
N PHE A 10 31.73 -25.75 16.13
CA PHE A 10 31.38 -24.33 15.99
C PHE A 10 31.84 -23.52 17.22
N MET A 11 31.61 -24.02 18.43
CA MET A 11 32.01 -23.34 19.67
C MET A 11 33.54 -23.29 19.81
N GLN A 12 34.27 -24.36 19.38
CA GLN A 12 35.73 -24.39 19.40
C GLN A 12 36.35 -23.41 18.38
N SER A 13 35.74 -23.23 17.21
CA SER A 13 36.18 -22.22 16.23
C SER A 13 35.98 -20.79 16.72
N GLY A 14 34.92 -20.50 17.46
CA GLY A 14 34.70 -19.22 18.11
C GLY A 14 35.73 -18.88 19.18
N ALA A 15 36.14 -19.88 20.00
CA ALA A 15 37.15 -19.73 21.04
C ALA A 15 38.56 -19.47 20.47
N LEU A 16 38.90 -20.07 19.34
CA LEU A 16 40.18 -19.87 18.67
C LEU A 16 40.32 -18.46 18.06
N ILE A 17 39.25 -17.88 17.58
CA ILE A 17 39.24 -16.50 17.08
C ILE A 17 39.40 -15.52 18.24
N ALA A 18 38.82 -15.75 19.40
CA ALA A 18 38.99 -14.93 20.59
C ALA A 18 40.41 -15.01 21.17
N ALA A 19 41.08 -16.17 21.11
CA ALA A 19 42.45 -16.35 21.61
C ALA A 19 43.51 -15.73 20.69
N ALA A 20 43.27 -15.67 19.38
CA ALA A 20 44.19 -15.03 18.43
C ALA A 20 44.15 -13.50 18.52
N SER A 21 43.10 -12.91 19.04
CA SER A 21 42.95 -11.45 19.23
C SER A 21 43.69 -10.93 20.47
N ALA A 22 44.04 -11.78 21.41
CA ALA A 22 44.74 -11.40 22.64
C ALA A 22 46.30 -11.26 22.47
N ALA A 23 46.84 -11.74 21.34
CA ALA A 23 48.28 -11.81 21.14
C ALA A 23 48.87 -10.73 20.22
N ARG A 24 48.01 -9.86 19.63
CA ARG A 24 48.48 -8.71 18.83
C ARG A 24 47.73 -7.49 19.28
N GLY A 25 48.49 -6.45 19.67
CA GLY A 25 48.02 -5.19 20.25
C GLY A 25 46.69 -4.73 19.64
N SER A 26 45.76 -4.43 20.52
CA SER A 26 44.36 -4.03 20.24
C SER A 26 44.30 -2.96 19.15
N VAL A 27 44.06 -3.39 17.94
CA VAL A 27 43.40 -2.51 16.97
C VAL A 27 41.92 -2.50 17.43
N PRO A 28 41.39 -1.38 17.91
CA PRO A 28 39.98 -1.30 18.18
C PRO A 28 39.31 -1.54 16.82
N LEU A 29 38.59 -2.66 16.66
CA LEU A 29 37.56 -2.77 15.66
C LEU A 29 36.56 -1.66 16.05
N LEU A 30 36.73 -0.49 15.47
CA LEU A 30 35.71 0.51 15.38
C LEU A 30 34.56 -0.16 14.57
N VAL A 31 33.75 -0.97 15.22
CA VAL A 31 32.42 -1.25 14.74
C VAL A 31 31.72 0.09 14.87
N GLU A 32 31.83 0.91 13.82
CA GLU A 32 30.94 2.05 13.72
C GLU A 32 29.53 1.49 13.90
N PRO A 33 28.75 2.01 14.86
CA PRO A 33 27.36 1.63 14.94
C PRO A 33 26.79 1.91 13.54
N LEU A 34 26.16 0.91 12.93
CA LEU A 34 25.34 1.11 11.74
C LEU A 34 24.36 2.22 12.13
N HIS A 35 24.70 3.46 11.74
CA HIS A 35 23.82 4.59 11.92
C HIS A 35 22.61 4.25 11.06
N ALA A 36 21.49 3.89 11.71
CA ALA A 36 20.23 3.80 11.00
C ALA A 36 20.09 5.13 10.25
N SER A 37 19.92 5.06 8.93
CA SER A 37 19.82 6.26 8.11
C SER A 37 18.81 7.20 8.74
N GLU A 38 19.22 8.44 9.04
CA GLU A 38 18.32 9.47 9.56
C GLU A 38 17.39 10.04 8.49
N LYS A 39 17.60 9.66 7.23
CA LYS A 39 16.86 10.18 6.09
C LYS A 39 15.41 9.68 6.13
N PRO A 40 14.40 10.58 6.22
CA PRO A 40 13.01 10.18 6.15
C PRO A 40 12.71 9.43 4.86
N SER A 41 11.83 8.43 4.94
CA SER A 41 11.38 7.72 3.75
C SER A 41 10.59 8.65 2.82
N PRO A 42 10.88 8.66 1.50
CA PRO A 42 10.02 9.32 0.53
C PRO A 42 8.74 8.50 0.26
N ILE A 43 8.70 7.24 0.72
CA ILE A 43 7.53 6.36 0.61
C ILE A 43 6.71 6.46 1.89
N HIS A 44 5.43 6.79 1.71
CA HIS A 44 4.46 6.86 2.80
C HIS A 44 3.68 5.55 2.87
N LEU A 45 3.86 4.79 3.95
CA LEU A 45 3.10 3.57 4.19
C LEU A 45 1.73 3.92 4.78
N GLY A 46 0.69 3.33 4.22
CA GLY A 46 -0.69 3.47 4.64
C GLY A 46 -1.38 2.12 4.77
N LEU A 47 -2.66 2.17 5.09
CA LEU A 47 -3.53 1.01 5.23
C LEU A 47 -4.78 1.20 4.39
N ALA A 48 -5.19 0.18 3.64
CA ALA A 48 -6.54 0.09 3.09
C ALA A 48 -7.48 -0.47 4.16
N SER A 49 -8.52 0.28 4.52
CA SER A 49 -9.43 -0.07 5.62
C SER A 49 -10.16 -1.41 5.39
N TYR A 50 -10.26 -1.84 4.14
CA TYR A 50 -10.85 -3.13 3.77
C TYR A 50 -10.12 -4.33 4.40
N THR A 51 -8.83 -4.18 4.72
CA THR A 51 -8.06 -5.14 5.51
C THR A 51 -8.79 -5.52 6.82
N PHE A 52 -9.43 -4.55 7.46
CA PHE A 52 -10.15 -4.72 8.72
C PHE A 52 -11.68 -4.71 8.54
N ARG A 53 -12.19 -5.11 7.38
CA ARG A 53 -13.63 -5.09 7.02
C ARG A 53 -14.56 -5.79 8.02
N ASN A 54 -14.05 -6.74 8.79
CA ASN A 54 -14.81 -7.46 9.82
C ASN A 54 -14.82 -6.76 11.19
N PHE A 55 -14.02 -5.71 11.36
CA PHE A 55 -13.87 -4.98 12.61
C PHE A 55 -14.56 -3.61 12.56
N THR A 56 -14.90 -3.08 13.73
CA THR A 56 -15.43 -1.71 13.84
C THR A 56 -14.33 -0.66 13.63
N ARG A 57 -14.72 0.57 13.31
CA ARG A 57 -13.81 1.73 13.25
C ARG A 57 -12.95 1.86 14.52
N ALA A 58 -13.55 1.74 15.69
CA ALA A 58 -12.84 1.84 16.95
C ALA A 58 -11.77 0.75 17.12
N GLN A 59 -12.07 -0.49 16.72
CA GLN A 59 -11.11 -1.59 16.72
C GLN A 59 -9.98 -1.34 15.71
N MET A 60 -10.31 -0.93 14.49
CA MET A 60 -9.33 -0.60 13.45
C MET A 60 -8.39 0.53 13.89
N ILE A 61 -8.91 1.60 14.51
CA ILE A 61 -8.08 2.68 15.07
C ILE A 61 -7.10 2.12 16.12
N GLY A 62 -7.56 1.21 16.97
CA GLY A 62 -6.71 0.51 17.94
C GLY A 62 -5.59 -0.29 17.29
N PHE A 63 -5.89 -1.01 16.22
CA PHE A 63 -4.90 -1.77 15.43
C PHE A 63 -3.90 -0.85 14.71
N MET A 64 -4.37 0.21 14.08
CA MET A 64 -3.49 1.20 13.43
C MET A 64 -2.50 1.83 14.41
N LYS A 65 -2.94 2.11 15.65
CA LYS A 65 -2.06 2.60 16.71
C LYS A 65 -0.99 1.57 17.08
N GLN A 66 -1.34 0.30 17.22
CA GLN A 66 -0.38 -0.78 17.49
C GLN A 66 0.63 -0.93 16.37
N LEU A 67 0.18 -0.82 15.12
CA LEU A 67 1.00 -0.89 13.91
C LEU A 67 1.85 0.38 13.69
N ARG A 68 1.58 1.47 14.42
CA ARG A 68 2.19 2.80 14.20
C ARG A 68 1.98 3.28 12.76
N VAL A 69 0.75 3.14 12.26
CA VAL A 69 0.33 3.61 10.94
C VAL A 69 -0.77 4.64 11.16
N ASN A 70 -0.65 5.80 10.52
CA ASN A 70 -1.58 6.92 10.67
C ASN A 70 -2.14 7.42 9.34
N ALA A 71 -1.88 6.72 8.24
CA ALA A 71 -2.42 7.04 6.92
C ALA A 71 -3.42 5.95 6.50
N LEU A 72 -4.59 6.37 6.01
CA LEU A 72 -5.70 5.47 5.73
C LEU A 72 -6.34 5.79 4.37
N ASN A 73 -6.42 4.79 3.50
CA ASN A 73 -7.40 4.71 2.43
C ASN A 73 -8.68 4.09 3.00
N CYS A 74 -9.71 4.90 3.21
CA CYS A 74 -10.89 4.48 3.95
C CYS A 74 -12.05 4.12 3.03
N LYS A 75 -12.66 2.95 3.27
CA LYS A 75 -13.82 2.45 2.54
C LYS A 75 -15.09 2.62 3.38
N ASP A 76 -16.23 2.82 2.70
CA ASP A 76 -17.56 2.64 3.26
C ASP A 76 -17.83 1.13 3.47
N VAL A 77 -17.30 0.62 4.57
CA VAL A 77 -17.49 -0.76 5.02
C VAL A 77 -17.70 -0.76 6.52
N LYS A 78 -18.67 -1.51 7.02
CA LYS A 78 -19.14 -1.42 8.41
C LYS A 78 -19.46 0.04 8.79
N ASP A 79 -18.73 0.54 9.81
CA ASP A 79 -18.82 1.91 10.32
C ASP A 79 -17.52 2.71 10.05
N HIS A 80 -16.67 2.23 9.11
CA HIS A 80 -15.36 2.86 8.91
C HIS A 80 -15.51 4.30 8.44
N LEU A 81 -16.20 4.53 7.33
CA LEU A 81 -16.54 5.90 6.86
C LEU A 81 -17.91 5.86 6.16
N PRO A 82 -19.02 5.89 6.90
CA PRO A 82 -20.35 5.87 6.32
C PRO A 82 -20.63 7.09 5.44
N MET A 83 -21.42 6.90 4.37
CA MET A 83 -21.77 8.01 3.47
C MET A 83 -22.85 8.94 4.03
N ASP A 84 -23.59 8.53 5.07
CA ASP A 84 -24.50 9.42 5.80
C ASP A 84 -23.74 10.58 6.46
N PRO A 85 -24.08 11.85 6.20
CA PRO A 85 -23.30 12.98 6.69
C PRO A 85 -23.16 13.06 8.21
N GLY A 86 -24.14 12.59 8.97
CA GLY A 86 -24.10 12.60 10.44
C GLY A 86 -23.14 11.55 11.00
N GLU A 87 -23.16 10.34 10.44
CA GLU A 87 -22.27 9.25 10.82
C GLU A 87 -20.85 9.48 10.27
N GLU A 88 -20.74 10.07 9.06
CA GLU A 88 -19.46 10.52 8.50
C GLU A 88 -18.76 11.50 9.43
N ALA A 89 -19.47 12.52 9.93
CA ALA A 89 -18.91 13.52 10.84
C ALA A 89 -18.37 12.88 12.14
N LYS A 90 -19.06 11.89 12.68
CA LYS A 90 -18.57 11.11 13.84
C LYS A 90 -17.31 10.34 13.51
N ALA A 91 -17.27 9.68 12.36
CA ALA A 91 -16.09 8.95 11.92
C ALA A 91 -14.87 9.87 11.76
N LEU A 92 -15.06 11.04 11.15
CA LEU A 92 -14.00 12.03 10.97
C LEU A 92 -13.47 12.57 12.30
N ALA A 93 -14.35 12.77 13.28
CA ALA A 93 -13.96 13.19 14.63
C ALA A 93 -13.09 12.11 15.31
N ASP A 94 -13.45 10.83 15.20
CA ASP A 94 -12.69 9.71 15.75
C ASP A 94 -11.30 9.60 15.11
N TYR A 95 -11.19 9.70 13.78
CA TYR A 95 -9.90 9.70 13.08
C TYR A 95 -9.03 10.90 13.46
N THR A 96 -9.62 12.08 13.54
CA THR A 96 -8.91 13.30 13.96
C THR A 96 -8.36 13.15 15.38
N ALA A 97 -9.17 12.66 16.32
CA ALA A 97 -8.75 12.42 17.69
C ALA A 97 -7.64 11.36 17.79
N ALA A 98 -7.62 10.40 16.87
CA ALA A 98 -6.58 9.37 16.80
C ALA A 98 -5.32 9.80 16.04
N GLY A 99 -5.29 10.98 15.43
CA GLY A 99 -4.18 11.47 14.59
C GLY A 99 -4.05 10.70 13.27
N ILE A 100 -5.16 10.13 12.77
CA ILE A 100 -5.20 9.39 11.49
C ILE A 100 -5.60 10.35 10.37
N THR A 101 -4.82 10.33 9.28
CA THR A 101 -5.08 11.10 8.07
C THR A 101 -5.78 10.20 7.04
N LEU A 102 -6.95 10.65 6.56
CA LEU A 102 -7.61 10.02 5.42
C LEU A 102 -7.03 10.63 4.13
N HIS A 103 -6.16 9.90 3.45
CA HIS A 103 -5.50 10.38 2.23
C HIS A 103 -6.21 9.92 0.96
N ALA A 104 -7.02 8.87 1.04
CA ALA A 104 -7.86 8.36 -0.04
C ALA A 104 -9.15 7.76 0.49
N ALA A 105 -10.16 7.64 -0.37
CA ALA A 105 -11.37 6.87 -0.12
C ALA A 105 -11.58 5.82 -1.21
N GLY A 106 -11.76 4.57 -0.81
CA GLY A 106 -12.06 3.50 -1.78
C GLY A 106 -11.75 2.06 -1.36
N ALA A 107 -12.03 1.11 -2.27
CA ALA A 107 -12.55 1.40 -3.61
C ALA A 107 -14.01 1.88 -3.57
N ILE A 108 -14.29 3.00 -4.22
CA ILE A 108 -15.64 3.51 -4.47
C ILE A 108 -16.06 3.11 -5.88
N TYR A 109 -17.28 2.59 -6.01
CA TYR A 109 -17.80 2.11 -7.28
C TYR A 109 -18.73 3.13 -7.94
N PHE A 110 -18.76 3.13 -9.28
CA PHE A 110 -19.55 4.05 -10.10
C PHE A 110 -20.54 3.25 -10.97
N PRO A 111 -21.51 2.54 -10.37
CA PRO A 111 -22.40 1.62 -11.10
C PRO A 111 -23.38 2.34 -12.02
N LYS A 112 -23.52 3.66 -11.88
CA LYS A 112 -24.46 4.46 -12.65
C LYS A 112 -23.75 5.61 -13.36
N ASP A 113 -24.07 5.75 -14.65
CA ASP A 113 -23.65 6.93 -15.42
C ASP A 113 -24.67 8.08 -15.24
N GLU A 114 -24.82 8.55 -14.00
CA GLU A 114 -25.77 9.60 -13.59
C GLU A 114 -25.05 10.68 -12.79
N ASP A 115 -25.37 11.95 -13.08
CA ASP A 115 -24.75 13.10 -12.41
C ASP A 115 -24.98 13.08 -10.89
N GLU A 116 -26.15 12.66 -10.44
CA GLU A 116 -26.49 12.62 -9.01
C GLU A 116 -25.66 11.56 -8.27
N ASP A 117 -25.55 10.35 -8.83
CA ASP A 117 -24.79 9.26 -8.24
C ASP A 117 -23.29 9.64 -8.13
N ILE A 118 -22.72 10.21 -9.18
CA ILE A 118 -21.33 10.65 -9.19
C ILE A 118 -21.12 11.82 -8.23
N ARG A 119 -21.99 12.84 -8.25
CA ARG A 119 -21.94 14.00 -7.35
C ARG A 119 -21.89 13.57 -5.89
N ASN A 120 -22.76 12.65 -5.48
CA ASN A 120 -22.84 12.20 -4.09
C ASN A 120 -21.51 11.62 -3.60
N LYS A 121 -20.76 10.91 -4.46
CA LYS A 121 -19.44 10.35 -4.13
C LYS A 121 -18.36 11.44 -4.01
N PHE A 122 -18.39 12.42 -4.89
CA PHE A 122 -17.46 13.57 -4.80
C PHE A 122 -17.77 14.46 -3.58
N GLU A 123 -19.03 14.69 -3.29
CA GLU A 123 -19.44 15.49 -2.10
C GLU A 123 -19.07 14.76 -0.79
N TYR A 124 -19.26 13.47 -0.72
CA TYR A 124 -18.78 12.63 0.38
C TYR A 124 -17.27 12.81 0.61
N CYS A 125 -16.45 12.63 -0.41
CA CYS A 125 -15.00 12.83 -0.28
C CYS A 125 -14.63 14.30 0.02
N LYS A 126 -15.37 15.27 -0.53
CA LYS A 126 -15.17 16.69 -0.25
C LYS A 126 -15.46 17.05 1.21
N ARG A 127 -16.55 16.53 1.79
CA ARG A 127 -16.89 16.73 3.21
C ARG A 127 -15.81 16.11 4.12
N ALA A 128 -15.32 14.92 3.74
CA ALA A 128 -14.26 14.25 4.47
C ALA A 128 -12.88 14.87 4.31
N GLY A 129 -12.70 15.86 3.42
CA GLY A 129 -11.39 16.44 3.12
C GLY A 129 -10.45 15.47 2.40
N ILE A 130 -10.98 14.45 1.73
CA ILE A 130 -10.21 13.40 1.06
C ILE A 130 -9.86 13.86 -0.37
N PRO A 131 -8.55 13.88 -0.73
CA PRO A 131 -8.12 14.42 -2.02
C PRO A 131 -8.11 13.40 -3.16
N VAL A 132 -8.26 12.09 -2.87
CA VAL A 132 -8.16 11.01 -3.85
C VAL A 132 -9.31 10.02 -3.66
N ILE A 133 -10.06 9.75 -4.72
CA ILE A 133 -11.00 8.63 -4.79
C ILE A 133 -10.28 7.47 -5.47
N VAL A 134 -10.13 6.35 -4.78
CA VAL A 134 -9.77 5.07 -5.39
C VAL A 134 -11.04 4.50 -6.01
N ALA A 135 -11.12 4.52 -7.34
CA ALA A 135 -12.32 4.17 -8.10
C ALA A 135 -12.27 2.73 -8.58
N GLY A 136 -13.30 1.95 -8.24
CA GLY A 136 -13.33 0.51 -8.53
C GLY A 136 -13.72 0.18 -9.97
N ASP A 137 -14.70 0.87 -10.53
CA ASP A 137 -15.34 0.44 -11.78
C ASP A 137 -15.92 1.56 -12.66
N PRO A 138 -15.33 2.75 -12.75
CA PRO A 138 -15.83 3.70 -13.73
C PRO A 138 -15.57 3.12 -15.13
N THR A 139 -16.64 2.95 -15.93
CA THR A 139 -16.48 2.45 -17.30
C THR A 139 -15.90 3.53 -18.22
N PRO A 140 -15.36 3.17 -19.38
CA PRO A 140 -14.93 4.15 -20.39
C PRO A 140 -16.01 5.15 -20.76
N GLU A 141 -17.29 4.73 -20.78
CA GLU A 141 -18.44 5.57 -21.07
C GLU A 141 -18.74 6.56 -19.95
N THR A 142 -18.55 6.15 -18.69
CA THR A 142 -18.78 6.97 -17.50
C THR A 142 -17.64 7.99 -17.27
N LEU A 143 -16.42 7.71 -17.72
CA LEU A 143 -15.25 8.54 -17.48
C LEU A 143 -15.40 10.01 -17.92
N PRO A 144 -15.99 10.36 -19.09
CA PRO A 144 -16.20 11.76 -19.47
C PRO A 144 -17.10 12.52 -18.47
N ARG A 145 -18.06 11.83 -17.85
CA ARG A 145 -18.91 12.40 -16.82
C ARG A 145 -18.13 12.60 -15.53
N VAL A 146 -17.39 11.57 -15.08
CA VAL A 146 -16.51 11.64 -13.90
C VAL A 146 -15.48 12.78 -14.05
N GLU A 147 -14.91 12.98 -15.24
CA GLU A 147 -13.96 14.05 -15.51
C GLU A 147 -14.53 15.45 -15.23
N ARG A 148 -15.81 15.68 -15.51
CA ARG A 148 -16.46 16.95 -15.17
C ARG A 148 -16.45 17.20 -13.66
N PHE A 149 -16.73 16.19 -12.87
CA PHE A 149 -16.72 16.26 -11.41
C PHE A 149 -15.30 16.39 -10.85
N VAL A 150 -14.32 15.73 -11.43
CA VAL A 150 -12.89 15.92 -11.11
C VAL A 150 -12.52 17.40 -11.24
N LYS A 151 -12.90 18.03 -12.34
CA LYS A 151 -12.65 19.49 -12.58
C LYS A 151 -13.41 20.37 -11.61
N GLN A 152 -14.64 20.02 -11.27
CA GLN A 152 -15.52 20.80 -10.39
C GLN A 152 -15.07 20.75 -8.92
N TYR A 153 -14.67 19.58 -8.43
CA TYR A 153 -14.39 19.35 -7.00
C TYR A 153 -12.90 19.43 -6.67
N ASP A 154 -12.03 19.41 -7.67
CA ASP A 154 -10.57 19.32 -7.52
C ASP A 154 -10.13 18.09 -6.72
N ILE A 155 -10.80 16.95 -6.93
CA ILE A 155 -10.52 15.66 -6.32
C ILE A 155 -10.00 14.72 -7.41
N ARG A 156 -8.91 14.01 -7.11
CA ARG A 156 -8.30 13.05 -8.04
C ARG A 156 -9.10 11.75 -8.07
N ILE A 157 -9.09 11.11 -9.24
CA ILE A 157 -9.57 9.73 -9.43
C ILE A 157 -8.38 8.82 -9.69
N ALA A 158 -8.21 7.81 -8.85
CA ALA A 158 -7.23 6.75 -9.00
C ALA A 158 -7.97 5.46 -9.36
N ILE A 159 -8.03 5.11 -10.65
CA ILE A 159 -8.72 3.89 -11.10
C ILE A 159 -7.93 2.67 -10.64
N HIS A 160 -8.59 1.79 -9.91
CA HIS A 160 -8.03 0.56 -9.35
C HIS A 160 -8.17 -0.59 -10.35
N ASN A 161 -7.10 -1.32 -10.60
CA ASN A 161 -7.13 -2.52 -11.43
C ASN A 161 -7.46 -3.76 -10.60
N HIS A 162 -8.26 -4.71 -11.17
CA HIS A 162 -8.78 -5.86 -10.43
C HIS A 162 -8.28 -7.22 -10.95
N GLY A 163 -7.31 -7.22 -11.88
CA GLY A 163 -6.74 -8.47 -12.40
C GLY A 163 -7.53 -9.07 -13.57
N PRO A 164 -7.22 -10.30 -13.97
CA PRO A 164 -7.72 -10.90 -15.22
C PRO A 164 -9.24 -11.15 -15.22
N GLU A 165 -9.90 -11.12 -14.07
CA GLU A 165 -11.35 -11.26 -13.96
C GLU A 165 -12.09 -9.99 -14.36
N ASP A 166 -11.47 -8.83 -14.23
CA ASP A 166 -12.02 -7.55 -14.64
C ASP A 166 -11.82 -7.35 -16.15
N LYS A 167 -12.93 -7.17 -16.87
CA LYS A 167 -12.87 -6.99 -18.33
C LYS A 167 -12.53 -5.57 -18.76
N VAL A 168 -12.64 -4.62 -17.85
CA VAL A 168 -12.43 -3.20 -18.13
C VAL A 168 -11.05 -2.75 -17.66
N TRP A 169 -10.71 -3.08 -16.43
CA TRP A 169 -9.47 -2.66 -15.78
C TRP A 169 -8.64 -3.86 -15.26
N PRO A 170 -8.23 -4.80 -16.13
CA PRO A 170 -7.42 -5.93 -15.68
C PRO A 170 -6.05 -5.52 -15.18
N SER A 171 -5.43 -4.51 -15.82
CA SER A 171 -4.10 -4.02 -15.45
C SER A 171 -4.05 -2.49 -15.41
N PRO A 172 -3.08 -1.91 -14.69
CA PRO A 172 -2.93 -0.47 -14.63
C PRO A 172 -2.50 0.14 -15.99
N LEU A 173 -1.92 -0.64 -16.89
CA LEU A 173 -1.58 -0.19 -18.24
C LEU A 173 -2.84 -0.04 -19.12
N ASP A 174 -3.90 -0.82 -18.87
CA ASP A 174 -5.18 -0.64 -19.54
C ASP A 174 -5.86 0.65 -19.07
N VAL A 175 -5.78 0.95 -17.76
CA VAL A 175 -6.19 2.26 -17.24
C VAL A 175 -5.43 3.38 -17.95
N LEU A 176 -4.09 3.29 -18.01
CA LEU A 176 -3.24 4.33 -18.59
C LEU A 176 -3.60 4.64 -20.05
N LYS A 177 -3.91 3.62 -20.87
CA LYS A 177 -4.30 3.79 -22.28
C LYS A 177 -5.46 4.77 -22.44
N LEU A 178 -6.44 4.73 -21.54
CA LEU A 178 -7.62 5.59 -21.62
C LEU A 178 -7.39 6.94 -20.92
N VAL A 179 -6.81 6.95 -19.73
CA VAL A 179 -6.71 8.17 -18.91
C VAL A 179 -5.64 9.15 -19.42
N ARG A 180 -4.69 8.70 -20.26
CA ARG A 180 -3.61 9.59 -20.77
C ARG A 180 -4.11 10.84 -21.46
N ASN A 181 -5.29 10.79 -22.08
CA ASN A 181 -5.91 11.89 -22.82
C ASN A 181 -6.96 12.66 -22.01
N LEU A 182 -7.21 12.25 -20.75
CA LEU A 182 -8.14 12.90 -19.83
C LEU A 182 -7.41 13.90 -18.93
N ASP A 183 -8.18 14.62 -18.12
CA ASP A 183 -7.65 15.54 -17.11
C ASP A 183 -6.52 14.89 -16.31
N PRO A 184 -5.41 15.59 -16.05
CA PRO A 184 -4.25 15.00 -15.35
C PRO A 184 -4.55 14.52 -13.91
N ARG A 185 -5.70 14.87 -13.34
CA ARG A 185 -6.18 14.38 -12.04
C ARG A 185 -6.90 13.03 -12.11
N ILE A 186 -7.02 12.43 -13.31
CA ILE A 186 -7.49 11.06 -13.49
C ILE A 186 -6.28 10.18 -13.79
N GLY A 187 -6.05 9.17 -12.96
CA GLY A 187 -4.89 8.29 -13.04
C GLY A 187 -5.17 6.92 -12.45
N CYS A 188 -4.14 6.29 -11.91
CA CYS A 188 -4.15 4.90 -11.50
C CYS A 188 -3.98 4.75 -9.98
N CYS A 189 -4.67 3.76 -9.42
CA CYS A 189 -4.28 3.05 -8.23
C CYS A 189 -3.76 1.68 -8.65
N ILE A 190 -2.48 1.39 -8.48
CA ILE A 190 -1.94 0.06 -8.78
C ILE A 190 -2.22 -0.87 -7.62
N ASP A 191 -3.03 -1.91 -7.84
CA ASP A 191 -2.99 -3.10 -7.00
C ASP A 191 -1.92 -4.05 -7.54
N VAL A 192 -0.87 -4.26 -6.76
CA VAL A 192 0.29 -5.03 -7.23
C VAL A 192 -0.04 -6.50 -7.46
N GLY A 193 -0.90 -7.10 -6.63
CA GLY A 193 -1.32 -8.48 -6.76
C GLY A 193 -2.18 -8.71 -8.00
N HIS A 194 -3.15 -7.85 -8.23
CA HIS A 194 -3.97 -7.90 -9.43
C HIS A 194 -3.15 -7.65 -10.70
N THR A 195 -2.16 -6.75 -10.62
CA THR A 195 -1.28 -6.41 -11.74
C THR A 195 -0.48 -7.62 -12.23
N VAL A 196 0.20 -8.34 -11.33
CA VAL A 196 0.98 -9.52 -11.73
C VAL A 196 0.08 -10.67 -12.20
N ARG A 197 -1.11 -10.81 -11.61
CA ARG A 197 -2.09 -11.82 -12.07
C ARG A 197 -2.60 -11.55 -13.48
N ALA A 198 -2.65 -10.28 -13.90
CA ALA A 198 -2.96 -9.89 -15.28
C ALA A 198 -1.76 -10.05 -16.23
N GLY A 199 -0.62 -10.59 -15.77
CA GLY A 199 0.59 -10.77 -16.56
C GLY A 199 1.38 -9.48 -16.80
N THR A 200 1.11 -8.41 -16.04
CA THR A 200 1.80 -7.13 -16.17
C THR A 200 2.94 -7.03 -15.14
N ASP A 201 4.11 -6.60 -15.58
CA ASP A 201 5.23 -6.29 -14.69
C ASP A 201 4.93 -5.00 -13.90
N VAL A 202 4.93 -5.11 -12.56
CA VAL A 202 4.58 -3.98 -11.68
C VAL A 202 5.62 -2.87 -11.75
N VAL A 203 6.90 -3.23 -11.81
CA VAL A 203 8.01 -2.24 -11.85
C VAL A 203 7.95 -1.45 -13.14
N GLN A 204 7.72 -2.13 -14.27
CA GLN A 204 7.50 -1.48 -15.56
C GLN A 204 6.26 -0.57 -15.52
N ALA A 205 5.15 -1.07 -14.98
CA ALA A 205 3.91 -0.30 -14.88
C ALA A 205 4.09 1.00 -14.06
N ILE A 206 4.82 0.95 -12.94
CA ILE A 206 5.14 2.15 -12.14
C ILE A 206 5.86 3.20 -13.00
N HIS A 207 6.87 2.78 -13.77
CA HIS A 207 7.62 3.70 -14.64
C HIS A 207 6.77 4.29 -15.77
N GLU A 208 5.91 3.47 -16.40
CA GLU A 208 5.07 3.93 -17.52
C GLU A 208 3.95 4.87 -17.07
N ILE A 209 3.33 4.60 -15.91
CA ILE A 209 2.26 5.42 -15.35
C ILE A 209 2.81 6.75 -14.84
N GLY A 210 3.97 6.71 -14.19
CA GLY A 210 4.67 7.92 -13.75
C GLY A 210 3.78 8.87 -12.92
N PRO A 211 3.62 10.14 -13.33
CA PRO A 211 2.90 11.15 -12.54
C PRO A 211 1.38 10.90 -12.42
N ARG A 212 0.85 9.90 -13.11
CA ARG A 212 -0.56 9.50 -12.99
C ARG A 212 -0.79 8.37 -11.98
N LEU A 213 0.24 7.94 -11.25
CA LEU A 213 0.11 7.02 -10.12
C LEU A 213 -0.26 7.81 -8.87
N PHE A 214 -1.48 7.63 -8.36
CA PHE A 214 -1.99 8.41 -7.22
C PHE A 214 -2.15 7.61 -5.95
N ASN A 215 -2.30 6.30 -6.06
CA ASN A 215 -2.38 5.39 -4.94
C ASN A 215 -1.82 4.01 -5.33
N MET A 216 -1.48 3.20 -4.34
CA MET A 216 -1.03 1.83 -4.54
C MET A 216 -1.55 0.94 -3.42
N HIS A 217 -2.12 -0.22 -3.80
CA HIS A 217 -2.44 -1.30 -2.88
C HIS A 217 -1.33 -2.34 -2.91
N MET A 218 -0.67 -2.51 -1.77
CA MET A 218 0.41 -3.47 -1.59
C MET A 218 -0.14 -4.81 -1.14
N LYS A 219 0.26 -5.85 -1.84
CA LYS A 219 -0.02 -7.27 -1.56
C LYS A 219 1.21 -8.11 -1.84
N ASP A 220 1.24 -9.35 -1.35
CA ASP A 220 2.23 -10.33 -1.75
C ASP A 220 1.56 -11.67 -2.06
N LEU A 221 2.06 -12.37 -3.07
CA LEU A 221 1.49 -13.60 -3.59
C LEU A 221 2.55 -14.69 -3.71
N THR A 222 2.18 -15.93 -3.39
CA THR A 222 3.04 -17.11 -3.62
C THR A 222 2.92 -17.65 -5.04
N ASP A 223 1.83 -17.32 -5.76
CA ASP A 223 1.58 -17.71 -7.16
C ASP A 223 0.86 -16.56 -7.90
N PHE A 224 1.50 -16.07 -8.96
CA PHE A 224 0.96 -14.96 -9.77
C PHE A 224 -0.22 -15.36 -10.67
N HIS A 225 -0.58 -16.62 -10.73
CA HIS A 225 -1.74 -17.12 -11.49
C HIS A 225 -2.94 -17.48 -10.59
N SER A 226 -2.76 -17.44 -9.28
CA SER A 226 -3.81 -17.81 -8.33
C SER A 226 -4.33 -16.61 -7.55
N LYS A 227 -5.65 -16.44 -7.54
CA LYS A 227 -6.34 -15.44 -6.72
C LYS A 227 -6.18 -15.71 -5.22
N GLU A 228 -6.09 -16.98 -4.85
CA GLU A 228 -6.08 -17.45 -3.45
C GLU A 228 -4.66 -17.51 -2.86
N SER A 229 -3.66 -16.93 -3.54
CA SER A 229 -2.25 -17.07 -3.16
C SER A 229 -1.70 -15.93 -2.32
N GLN A 230 -2.55 -15.02 -1.84
CA GLN A 230 -2.10 -13.92 -0.99
C GLN A 230 -1.47 -14.42 0.31
N VAL A 231 -0.38 -13.78 0.69
CA VAL A 231 0.35 -14.01 1.95
C VAL A 231 0.74 -12.66 2.56
N ALA A 232 1.31 -12.68 3.76
CA ALA A 232 1.91 -11.48 4.33
C ALA A 232 3.06 -10.97 3.43
N VAL A 233 3.20 -9.65 3.32
CA VAL A 233 4.26 -9.05 2.50
C VAL A 233 5.63 -9.50 3.02
N GLY A 234 6.42 -10.07 2.13
CA GLY A 234 7.72 -10.69 2.41
C GLY A 234 7.69 -12.21 2.47
N GLN A 235 6.52 -12.84 2.47
CA GLN A 235 6.38 -14.30 2.41
C GLN A 235 6.11 -14.83 1.00
N GLY A 236 5.87 -13.94 0.04
CA GLY A 236 5.56 -14.29 -1.34
C GLY A 236 6.72 -14.11 -2.30
N LYS A 237 6.36 -13.82 -3.54
CA LYS A 237 7.29 -13.68 -4.66
C LYS A 237 7.30 -12.28 -5.26
N MET A 238 6.54 -11.34 -4.69
CA MET A 238 6.50 -9.97 -5.20
C MET A 238 7.86 -9.29 -5.04
N PRO A 239 8.35 -8.57 -6.05
CA PRO A 239 9.62 -7.85 -5.99
C PRO A 239 9.48 -6.55 -5.18
N ILE A 240 9.23 -6.67 -3.87
CA ILE A 240 8.88 -5.53 -3.00
C ILE A 240 9.97 -4.46 -2.98
N ARG A 241 11.25 -4.89 -2.99
CA ARG A 241 12.39 -3.98 -3.02
C ARG A 241 12.42 -3.17 -4.31
N GLU A 242 12.28 -3.85 -5.44
CA GLU A 242 12.30 -3.25 -6.79
C GLU A 242 11.10 -2.32 -7.00
N ILE A 243 9.94 -2.66 -6.42
CA ILE A 243 8.75 -1.79 -6.40
C ILE A 243 9.08 -0.49 -5.65
N PHE A 244 9.66 -0.56 -4.46
CA PHE A 244 10.00 0.65 -3.71
C PHE A 244 11.10 1.47 -4.40
N GLU A 245 12.11 0.82 -5.00
CA GLU A 245 13.13 1.50 -5.80
C GLU A 245 12.51 2.24 -7.00
N ALA A 246 11.54 1.63 -7.70
CA ALA A 246 10.83 2.25 -8.81
C ALA A 246 10.00 3.46 -8.35
N LEU A 247 9.28 3.34 -7.23
CA LEU A 247 8.50 4.44 -6.66
C LEU A 247 9.41 5.63 -6.25
N ILE A 248 10.55 5.34 -5.66
CA ILE A 248 11.56 6.36 -5.30
C ILE A 248 12.10 7.04 -6.56
N LYS A 249 12.44 6.25 -7.58
CA LYS A 249 13.00 6.74 -8.84
C LYS A 249 12.01 7.59 -9.64
N THR A 250 10.72 7.29 -9.58
CA THR A 250 9.65 8.05 -10.23
C THR A 250 9.18 9.25 -9.41
N ASP A 251 9.79 9.49 -8.25
CA ASP A 251 9.41 10.57 -7.31
C ASP A 251 7.93 10.49 -6.89
N TYR A 252 7.45 9.26 -6.65
CA TYR A 252 6.07 9.02 -6.24
C TYR A 252 5.73 9.75 -4.94
N LYS A 253 4.57 10.43 -4.91
CA LYS A 253 4.13 11.27 -3.79
C LYS A 253 2.88 10.76 -3.09
N GLY A 254 2.33 9.66 -3.54
CA GLY A 254 1.14 9.03 -2.94
C GLY A 254 1.50 8.09 -1.78
N PHE A 255 0.53 7.27 -1.43
CA PHE A 255 0.66 6.30 -0.35
C PHE A 255 0.72 4.87 -0.91
N VAL A 256 1.46 4.02 -0.20
CA VAL A 256 1.49 2.57 -0.41
C VAL A 256 0.67 1.95 0.71
N ASP A 257 -0.58 1.61 0.41
CA ASP A 257 -1.53 1.07 1.36
C ASP A 257 -1.45 -0.45 1.38
N LEU A 258 -1.18 -1.02 2.54
CA LEU A 258 -1.31 -2.46 2.71
C LEU A 258 -2.80 -2.85 2.58
N GLU A 259 -3.11 -3.75 1.65
CA GLU A 259 -4.43 -4.38 1.53
C GLU A 259 -4.32 -5.90 1.72
N TYR A 260 -4.58 -6.32 2.96
CA TYR A 260 -4.48 -7.72 3.38
C TYR A 260 -5.87 -8.34 3.47
N GLU A 261 -6.23 -9.19 2.51
CA GLU A 261 -7.61 -9.65 2.33
C GLU A 261 -7.86 -11.07 2.86
N ILE A 262 -6.82 -11.73 3.35
CA ILE A 262 -6.90 -13.08 3.94
C ILE A 262 -7.00 -13.01 5.47
N ASN A 263 -7.40 -14.13 6.10
CA ASN A 263 -7.53 -14.24 7.55
C ASN A 263 -8.38 -13.11 8.16
N GLY A 264 -9.54 -12.81 7.53
CA GLY A 264 -10.35 -11.63 7.84
C GLY A 264 -10.83 -11.54 9.30
N ASP A 265 -10.83 -12.63 10.07
CA ASP A 265 -11.22 -12.67 11.48
C ASP A 265 -10.03 -12.47 12.43
N ASP A 266 -8.78 -12.68 11.96
CA ASP A 266 -7.53 -12.42 12.69
C ASP A 266 -6.42 -11.95 11.74
N PRO A 267 -6.53 -10.74 11.14
CA PRO A 267 -5.54 -10.26 10.17
C PRO A 267 -4.27 -9.71 10.82
N MET A 268 -4.28 -9.36 12.11
CA MET A 268 -3.20 -8.63 12.78
C MET A 268 -1.82 -9.30 12.70
N PRO A 269 -1.66 -10.63 12.81
CA PRO A 269 -0.35 -11.26 12.66
C PRO A 269 0.28 -10.97 11.29
N GLY A 270 -0.45 -11.25 10.19
CA GLY A 270 0.05 -11.02 8.83
C GLY A 270 0.21 -9.55 8.47
N VAL A 271 -0.67 -8.68 8.98
CA VAL A 271 -0.56 -7.23 8.81
C VAL A 271 0.68 -6.68 9.52
N SER A 272 0.94 -7.12 10.76
CA SER A 272 2.12 -6.71 11.53
C SER A 272 3.42 -7.14 10.85
N GLU A 273 3.46 -8.37 10.35
CA GLU A 273 4.60 -8.91 9.58
C GLU A 273 4.82 -8.13 8.30
N SER A 274 3.76 -7.85 7.55
CA SER A 274 3.81 -7.07 6.30
C SER A 274 4.42 -5.67 6.53
N PHE A 275 3.95 -4.93 7.55
CA PHE A 275 4.52 -3.61 7.86
C PHE A 275 5.96 -3.70 8.35
N ALA A 276 6.31 -4.72 9.14
CA ALA A 276 7.69 -4.92 9.60
C ALA A 276 8.63 -5.18 8.40
N TYR A 277 8.21 -6.03 7.46
CA TYR A 277 8.98 -6.32 6.26
C TYR A 277 9.15 -5.09 5.37
N MET A 278 8.06 -4.36 5.05
CA MET A 278 8.13 -3.14 4.23
C MET A 278 9.05 -2.08 4.85
N ARG A 279 8.98 -1.87 6.17
CA ARG A 279 9.90 -0.98 6.88
C ARG A 279 11.33 -1.47 6.82
N GLY A 280 11.56 -2.78 6.93
CA GLY A 280 12.87 -3.40 6.79
C GLY A 280 13.47 -3.18 5.39
N VAL A 281 12.67 -3.30 4.33
CA VAL A 281 13.10 -3.00 2.95
C VAL A 281 13.49 -1.53 2.82
N LEU A 282 12.66 -0.60 3.34
CA LEU A 282 12.98 0.84 3.30
C LEU A 282 14.26 1.16 4.10
N ALA A 283 14.46 0.52 5.26
CA ALA A 283 15.70 0.64 6.02
C ALA A 283 16.91 0.12 5.23
N GLY A 284 16.78 -1.01 4.54
CA GLY A 284 17.80 -1.55 3.64
C GLY A 284 18.11 -0.68 2.41
N LEU A 285 17.18 0.21 2.05
CA LEU A 285 17.36 1.26 1.02
C LEU A 285 17.91 2.57 1.61
N GLY A 286 18.17 2.62 2.90
CA GLY A 286 18.75 3.78 3.58
C GLY A 286 17.73 4.80 4.08
N TYR A 287 16.48 4.40 4.31
CA TYR A 287 15.42 5.29 4.78
C TYR A 287 14.84 4.84 6.12
N ARG A 288 14.33 5.82 6.87
CA ARG A 288 13.51 5.58 8.08
C ARG A 288 12.03 5.79 7.73
N ALA A 289 11.21 4.73 7.82
CA ALA A 289 9.76 4.74 7.61
C ALA A 289 8.99 4.86 8.92
#